data_60113c73e050074fd36af56460f401ef
#
_entry.id   60113c73e050074fd36af56460f401ef
#
_cell.length_a   1.000
_cell.length_b   1.000
_cell.length_c   1.000
_cell.angle_alpha   90.00
_cell.angle_beta   90.00
_cell.angle_gamma   90.00
#
_symmetry.space_group_name_H-M   'P 1'
#
loop_
_entity.id
_entity.type
_entity.pdbx_description
1 polymer ?
#
loop_
_entity_poly.entity_id
_entity_poly.type
_entity_poly.pdbx_seq_one_letter_code
_entity_poly.pdbx_strand_id
1 'polypeptide(L)'
;MPTEYRKDPNVVAALTREQFLVTQEAATEPAFSGEFWDNHEAGIYVDIVSGEPLFSSSDKYDSRSGWPSFTQPIDSANVIRHEDNTYGMRRVEVRSTNADSHLGHVFDDGPAEAGGLRYCINSAAMRFIPVDRLESAGYGEYLSLFTATEGTTEQEAGR
;
A
#
# COMPACT_ATOMS: atom_id res chain seq x y z
N MET A 1 5.79 2.01 -21.67
CA MET A 1 5.72 3.40 -21.28
C MET A 1 5.33 3.51 -19.85
N PRO A 2 6.05 4.27 -19.09
CA PRO A 2 5.65 4.50 -17.72
C PRO A 2 4.34 5.25 -17.70
N THR A 3 3.48 4.88 -16.80
CA THR A 3 2.23 5.58 -16.60
C THR A 3 2.51 6.81 -15.74
N GLU A 4 1.93 7.93 -16.16
CA GLU A 4 2.08 9.13 -15.37
C GLU A 4 0.96 9.17 -14.36
N TYR A 5 1.27 9.13 -13.10
CA TYR A 5 0.29 9.13 -12.03
C TYR A 5 0.09 10.54 -11.49
N ARG A 6 -1.15 10.90 -11.20
CA ARG A 6 -1.45 12.23 -10.70
C ARG A 6 -2.74 12.23 -9.88
N LYS A 7 -2.95 13.30 -9.14
CA LYS A 7 -4.18 13.47 -8.40
C LYS A 7 -5.22 14.03 -9.36
N ASP A 8 -6.16 13.19 -9.77
CA ASP A 8 -7.20 13.57 -10.71
C ASP A 8 -8.42 14.08 -9.94
N PRO A 9 -8.84 15.34 -10.12
CA PRO A 9 -9.98 15.88 -9.38
C PRO A 9 -11.28 15.10 -9.61
N ASN A 10 -11.44 14.49 -10.79
CA ASN A 10 -12.63 13.73 -11.07
C ASN A 10 -12.67 12.43 -10.26
N VAL A 11 -11.52 11.82 -10.04
CA VAL A 11 -11.43 10.61 -9.23
C VAL A 11 -11.69 10.99 -7.77
N VAL A 12 -11.11 12.10 -7.31
CA VAL A 12 -11.33 12.55 -5.94
C VAL A 12 -12.81 12.80 -5.69
N ALA A 13 -13.50 13.40 -6.66
CA ALA A 13 -14.93 13.71 -6.52
C ALA A 13 -15.78 12.44 -6.47
N ALA A 14 -15.28 11.33 -7.00
CA ALA A 14 -16.01 10.07 -7.03
C ALA A 14 -15.71 9.16 -5.84
N LEU A 15 -14.83 9.57 -4.93
CA LEU A 15 -14.49 8.74 -3.77
C LEU A 15 -15.67 8.60 -2.83
N THR A 16 -15.73 7.49 -2.11
CA THR A 16 -16.69 7.37 -1.02
C THR A 16 -16.28 8.34 0.07
N ARG A 17 -17.19 8.58 1.03
CA ARG A 17 -16.89 9.50 2.12
C ARG A 17 -15.66 9.05 2.90
N GLU A 18 -15.56 7.75 3.21
CA GLU A 18 -14.42 7.24 3.97
C GLU A 18 -13.13 7.39 3.18
N GLN A 19 -13.15 7.06 1.89
CA GLN A 19 -11.97 7.21 1.06
C GLN A 19 -11.52 8.67 1.00
N PHE A 20 -12.47 9.58 0.89
CA PHE A 20 -12.16 11.00 0.85
C PHE A 20 -11.56 11.47 2.18
N LEU A 21 -12.19 11.10 3.29
CA LEU A 21 -11.69 11.54 4.60
C LEU A 21 -10.28 11.01 4.87
N VAL A 22 -10.02 9.76 4.51
CA VAL A 22 -8.70 9.17 4.74
C VAL A 22 -7.65 9.82 3.86
N THR A 23 -7.89 9.90 2.56
CA THR A 23 -6.86 10.36 1.63
C THR A 23 -6.70 11.87 1.60
N GLN A 24 -7.78 12.61 1.79
CA GLN A 24 -7.75 14.06 1.64
C GLN A 24 -7.70 14.81 2.97
N GLU A 25 -8.18 14.19 4.04
CA GLU A 25 -8.22 14.86 5.35
C GLU A 25 -7.48 14.11 6.43
N ALA A 26 -6.66 13.15 6.03
CA ALA A 26 -5.78 12.40 6.91
C ALA A 26 -6.51 11.67 8.05
N ALA A 27 -7.73 11.23 7.79
CA ALA A 27 -8.48 10.44 8.76
C ALA A 27 -7.92 9.02 8.81
N THR A 28 -8.26 8.29 9.86
CA THR A 28 -7.86 6.90 10.03
C THR A 28 -9.12 6.05 10.09
N GLU A 29 -9.18 4.99 9.28
CA GLU A 29 -10.30 4.07 9.32
C GLU A 29 -10.25 3.29 10.64
N PRO A 30 -11.39 2.81 11.15
CA PRO A 30 -11.37 2.00 12.38
C PRO A 30 -10.62 0.68 12.16
N ALA A 31 -9.94 0.22 13.19
CA ALA A 31 -9.19 -1.04 13.11
C ALA A 31 -10.15 -2.19 12.82
N PHE A 32 -9.71 -3.14 12.02
CA PHE A 32 -10.45 -4.35 11.64
C PHE A 32 -11.69 -4.05 10.80
N SER A 33 -11.85 -2.82 10.31
CA SER A 33 -13.02 -2.47 9.50
C SER A 33 -12.71 -2.36 8.02
N GLY A 34 -11.45 -2.22 7.65
CA GLY A 34 -11.07 -2.00 6.25
C GLY A 34 -11.13 -3.27 5.45
N GLU A 35 -11.14 -3.09 4.15
CA GLU A 35 -11.32 -4.21 3.22
C GLU A 35 -10.12 -5.15 3.20
N PHE A 36 -8.92 -4.65 3.45
CA PHE A 36 -7.70 -5.41 3.16
C PHE A 36 -6.87 -5.82 4.38
N TRP A 37 -7.32 -5.54 5.60
CA TRP A 37 -6.47 -5.83 6.76
C TRP A 37 -6.11 -7.33 6.84
N ASP A 38 -7.01 -8.20 6.42
CA ASP A 38 -6.75 -9.65 6.42
C ASP A 38 -6.75 -10.24 5.02
N ASN A 39 -6.49 -9.45 4.01
CA ASN A 39 -6.41 -9.94 2.64
C ASN A 39 -5.08 -10.65 2.44
N HIS A 40 -5.11 -11.92 2.05
CA HIS A 40 -3.91 -12.72 1.82
C HIS A 40 -3.69 -13.06 0.34
N GLU A 41 -4.52 -12.52 -0.53
CA GLU A 41 -4.41 -12.81 -1.96
C GLU A 41 -3.17 -12.17 -2.55
N ALA A 42 -2.52 -12.84 -3.50
CA ALA A 42 -1.32 -12.28 -4.15
C ALA A 42 -1.71 -11.16 -5.09
N GLY A 43 -1.01 -10.05 -5.01
CA GLY A 43 -1.25 -8.90 -5.87
C GLY A 43 -0.57 -7.65 -5.35
N ILE A 44 -0.93 -6.50 -5.92
CA ILE A 44 -0.37 -5.23 -5.47
C ILE A 44 -1.47 -4.29 -5.01
N TYR A 45 -1.08 -3.33 -4.20
CA TYR A 45 -2.00 -2.31 -3.69
C TYR A 45 -1.59 -0.98 -4.29
N VAL A 46 -2.54 -0.29 -4.91
CA VAL A 46 -2.29 0.97 -5.60
C VAL A 46 -3.09 2.09 -4.95
N ASP A 47 -2.66 3.34 -5.16
CA ASP A 47 -3.34 4.51 -4.60
C ASP A 47 -4.75 4.59 -5.19
N ILE A 48 -5.76 4.79 -4.33
CA ILE A 48 -7.15 4.83 -4.79
C ILE A 48 -7.42 6.06 -5.65
N VAL A 49 -6.61 7.10 -5.52
CA VAL A 49 -6.78 8.33 -6.29
C VAL A 49 -6.03 8.30 -7.61
N SER A 50 -4.74 7.98 -7.58
CA SER A 50 -3.89 8.07 -8.77
C SER A 50 -3.64 6.74 -9.46
N GLY A 51 -3.79 5.64 -8.74
CA GLY A 51 -3.44 4.32 -9.27
C GLY A 51 -1.94 4.01 -9.17
N GLU A 52 -1.13 4.88 -8.56
CA GLU A 52 0.29 4.58 -8.46
C GLU A 52 0.53 3.37 -7.55
N PRO A 53 1.44 2.47 -7.93
CA PRO A 53 1.68 1.26 -7.15
C PRO A 53 2.38 1.60 -5.84
N LEU A 54 1.89 1.04 -4.75
CA LEU A 54 2.38 1.38 -3.42
C LEU A 54 3.02 0.20 -2.70
N PHE A 55 2.28 -0.91 -2.57
CA PHE A 55 2.75 -2.04 -1.79
C PHE A 55 2.43 -3.36 -2.48
N SER A 56 3.21 -4.38 -2.16
CA SER A 56 3.01 -5.74 -2.70
C SER A 56 2.57 -6.67 -1.59
N SER A 57 1.73 -7.64 -1.95
CA SER A 57 1.33 -8.68 -1.01
C SER A 57 2.53 -9.47 -0.47
N SER A 58 3.63 -9.50 -1.22
CA SER A 58 4.81 -10.22 -0.76
C SER A 58 5.46 -9.53 0.44
N ASP A 59 5.16 -8.27 0.69
CA ASP A 59 5.69 -7.53 1.83
C ASP A 59 4.63 -7.32 2.92
N LYS A 60 3.45 -7.89 2.74
CA LYS A 60 2.36 -7.75 3.70
C LYS A 60 2.46 -8.82 4.78
N TYR A 61 2.17 -8.45 6.01
CA TYR A 61 2.18 -9.42 7.09
C TYR A 61 1.11 -9.06 8.12
N ASP A 62 0.78 -10.02 8.99
CA ASP A 62 -0.23 -9.82 10.00
C ASP A 62 0.41 -9.18 11.23
N SER A 63 0.21 -7.89 11.39
CA SER A 63 0.77 -7.15 12.52
C SER A 63 -0.16 -7.18 13.72
N ARG A 64 -1.38 -7.71 13.54
CA ARG A 64 -2.42 -7.77 14.57
C ARG A 64 -2.91 -6.38 14.99
N SER A 65 -2.60 -5.37 14.17
CA SER A 65 -3.03 -4.00 14.49
C SER A 65 -4.43 -3.71 14.00
N GLY A 66 -4.95 -4.50 13.06
CA GLY A 66 -6.26 -4.25 12.48
C GLY A 66 -6.21 -3.42 11.22
N TRP A 67 -5.01 -3.06 10.75
CA TRP A 67 -4.82 -2.36 9.48
C TRP A 67 -3.83 -3.14 8.64
N PRO A 68 -3.94 -3.03 7.30
CA PRO A 68 -2.94 -3.67 6.44
C PRO A 68 -1.54 -3.17 6.80
N SER A 69 -0.60 -4.09 6.93
CA SER A 69 0.75 -3.75 7.35
C SER A 69 1.76 -4.35 6.38
N PHE A 70 2.78 -3.55 6.04
CA PHE A 70 3.78 -3.95 5.05
C PHE A 70 5.17 -3.61 5.57
N THR A 71 6.15 -4.38 5.15
CA THR A 71 7.53 -4.15 5.60
C THR A 71 8.23 -3.08 4.77
N GLN A 72 7.77 -2.85 3.55
CA GLN A 72 8.37 -1.84 2.67
C GLN A 72 7.43 -1.54 1.51
N PRO A 73 7.57 -0.38 0.85
CA PRO A 73 6.82 -0.11 -0.37
C PRO A 73 7.45 -0.85 -1.54
N ILE A 74 6.72 -0.96 -2.65
CA ILE A 74 7.24 -1.56 -3.87
C ILE A 74 8.47 -0.77 -4.34
N ASP A 75 8.39 0.56 -4.28
CA ASP A 75 9.49 1.43 -4.64
C ASP A 75 9.46 2.58 -3.66
N SER A 76 10.57 2.84 -3.01
CA SER A 76 10.61 3.90 -2.01
C SER A 76 10.30 5.28 -2.60
N ALA A 77 10.48 5.44 -3.91
CA ALA A 77 10.15 6.71 -4.56
C ALA A 77 8.65 6.97 -4.66
N ASN A 78 7.82 5.94 -4.43
CA ASN A 78 6.37 6.08 -4.57
C ASN A 78 5.69 6.57 -3.30
N VAL A 79 6.43 6.69 -2.21
CA VAL A 79 5.86 7.20 -0.96
C VAL A 79 6.77 8.28 -0.39
N ILE A 80 6.17 9.21 0.35
CA ILE A 80 6.88 10.30 1.02
C ILE A 80 6.55 10.23 2.49
N ARG A 81 7.53 10.49 3.35
CA ARG A 81 7.33 10.50 4.79
C ARG A 81 7.31 11.93 5.30
N HIS A 82 6.38 12.19 6.23
CA HIS A 82 6.27 13.49 6.88
C HIS A 82 6.17 13.30 8.36
N GLU A 83 6.75 14.19 9.13
CA GLU A 83 6.63 14.14 10.57
C GLU A 83 5.21 14.55 10.94
N ASP A 84 4.58 13.79 11.83
CA ASP A 84 3.20 14.04 12.25
C ASP A 84 3.19 14.12 13.78
N ASN A 85 3.01 15.33 14.29
CA ASN A 85 3.02 15.56 15.73
C ASN A 85 1.63 15.83 16.29
N THR A 86 0.58 15.46 15.56
CA THR A 86 -0.80 15.71 16.03
C THR A 86 -1.05 14.93 17.32
N TYR A 87 -1.90 15.47 18.14
CA TYR A 87 -2.31 14.90 19.43
C TYR A 87 -1.10 14.68 20.36
N GLY A 88 -0.04 15.46 20.21
CA GLY A 88 1.12 15.35 21.06
C GLY A 88 1.97 14.10 20.83
N MET A 89 1.68 13.35 19.75
CA MET A 89 2.43 12.14 19.44
C MET A 89 3.52 12.44 18.43
N ARG A 90 4.54 11.58 18.41
CA ARG A 90 5.58 11.68 17.41
C ARG A 90 5.43 10.50 16.49
N ARG A 91 4.93 10.74 15.29
CA ARG A 91 4.74 9.68 14.31
C ARG A 91 5.27 10.13 12.96
N VAL A 92 5.43 9.19 12.03
CA VAL A 92 5.85 9.49 10.67
C VAL A 92 4.71 9.12 9.75
N GLU A 93 4.11 10.12 9.12
CA GLU A 93 3.01 9.93 8.18
C GLU A 93 3.57 9.47 6.84
N VAL A 94 2.83 8.59 6.15
CA VAL A 94 3.18 8.12 4.82
C VAL A 94 2.14 8.63 3.84
N ARG A 95 2.59 9.27 2.77
CA ARG A 95 1.72 9.80 1.72
C ARG A 95 2.24 9.33 0.37
N SER A 96 1.35 9.23 -0.63
CA SER A 96 1.80 8.85 -1.97
C SER A 96 2.48 10.04 -2.64
N THR A 97 3.47 9.75 -3.47
CA THR A 97 4.31 10.78 -4.07
C THR A 97 3.53 11.67 -5.03
N ASN A 98 2.73 11.06 -5.91
CA ASN A 98 2.12 11.84 -6.99
C ASN A 98 0.71 12.33 -6.66
N ALA A 99 -0.05 11.58 -5.90
CA ALA A 99 -1.40 12.01 -5.54
C ALA A 99 -1.45 12.72 -4.21
N ASP A 100 -0.36 12.63 -3.44
CA ASP A 100 -0.29 13.23 -2.11
C ASP A 100 -1.45 12.77 -1.22
N SER A 101 -1.85 11.51 -1.39
CA SER A 101 -2.89 10.92 -0.54
C SER A 101 -2.29 10.54 0.81
N HIS A 102 -3.01 10.83 1.88
CA HIS A 102 -2.63 10.30 3.19
C HIS A 102 -2.88 8.79 3.17
N LEU A 103 -1.85 8.00 3.43
CA LEU A 103 -1.97 6.54 3.39
C LEU A 103 -2.04 5.97 4.80
N GLY A 104 -1.23 6.45 5.70
CA GLY A 104 -1.12 5.94 7.04
C GLY A 104 0.15 6.43 7.69
N HIS A 105 0.78 5.55 8.48
CA HIS A 105 1.99 5.90 9.21
C HIS A 105 2.98 4.74 9.15
N VAL A 106 4.28 5.04 9.33
CA VAL A 106 5.29 4.01 9.41
C VAL A 106 5.89 4.04 10.81
N PHE A 107 6.06 2.86 11.39
CA PHE A 107 6.60 2.68 12.74
C PHE A 107 7.86 1.83 12.68
N ASP A 108 8.65 1.84 13.74
CA ASP A 108 9.91 1.08 13.77
C ASP A 108 9.79 -0.21 14.59
N ASP A 109 8.59 -0.69 14.77
CA ASP A 109 8.33 -1.93 15.51
C ASP A 109 7.93 -3.09 14.58
N GLY A 110 8.41 -3.08 13.35
CA GLY A 110 8.17 -4.16 12.40
C GLY A 110 9.15 -5.30 12.54
N PRO A 111 9.03 -6.31 11.68
CA PRO A 111 9.89 -7.49 11.77
C PRO A 111 11.35 -7.13 11.53
N ALA A 112 12.22 -7.47 12.49
CA ALA A 112 13.63 -7.12 12.40
C ALA A 112 14.30 -7.74 11.17
N GLU A 113 13.89 -8.96 10.83
CA GLU A 113 14.47 -9.66 9.67
C GLU A 113 14.09 -9.00 8.35
N ALA A 114 13.08 -8.17 8.34
CA ALA A 114 12.66 -7.48 7.12
C ALA A 114 12.95 -5.98 7.17
N GLY A 115 13.85 -5.55 8.04
CA GLY A 115 14.25 -4.15 8.10
C GLY A 115 13.70 -3.36 9.27
N GLY A 116 12.80 -3.95 10.06
CA GLY A 116 12.33 -3.34 11.30
C GLY A 116 11.23 -2.32 11.16
N LEU A 117 10.71 -2.08 9.96
CA LEU A 117 9.67 -1.08 9.76
C LEU A 117 8.29 -1.71 9.60
N ARG A 118 7.27 -1.00 10.05
CA ARG A 118 5.88 -1.41 9.87
C ARG A 118 5.13 -0.25 9.23
N TYR A 119 4.81 -0.40 7.96
CA TYR A 119 3.97 0.56 7.24
C TYR A 119 2.53 0.17 7.50
N CYS A 120 1.84 0.95 8.31
CA CYS A 120 0.47 0.69 8.74
C CYS A 120 -0.43 1.58 7.89
N ILE A 121 -1.18 0.98 6.97
CA ILE A 121 -1.82 1.72 5.88
C ILE A 121 -3.33 1.50 5.92
N ASN A 122 -4.10 2.55 5.64
CA ASN A 122 -5.55 2.45 5.60
C ASN A 122 -6.01 1.75 4.34
N SER A 123 -6.91 0.76 4.47
CA SER A 123 -7.49 0.10 3.30
C SER A 123 -8.19 1.11 2.39
N ALA A 124 -8.83 2.12 2.98
CA ALA A 124 -9.59 3.10 2.20
C ALA A 124 -8.71 3.94 1.28
N ALA A 125 -7.40 3.95 1.49
CA ALA A 125 -6.47 4.69 0.64
C ALA A 125 -6.00 3.88 -0.56
N MET A 126 -6.37 2.60 -0.65
CA MET A 126 -5.80 1.68 -1.63
C MET A 126 -6.85 0.93 -2.42
N ARG A 127 -6.44 0.47 -3.60
CA ARG A 127 -7.21 -0.47 -4.41
C ARG A 127 -6.30 -1.67 -4.64
N PHE A 128 -6.86 -2.87 -4.58
CA PHE A 128 -6.07 -4.10 -4.72
C PHE A 128 -6.20 -4.65 -6.15
N ILE A 129 -5.09 -5.01 -6.74
CA ILE A 129 -5.04 -5.61 -8.08
C ILE A 129 -4.47 -7.02 -7.94
N PRO A 130 -5.28 -8.07 -8.09
CA PRO A 130 -4.76 -9.45 -7.98
C PRO A 130 -3.79 -9.75 -9.11
N VAL A 131 -2.90 -10.71 -8.87
CA VAL A 131 -1.85 -11.06 -9.83
C VAL A 131 -2.43 -11.35 -11.22
N ASP A 132 -3.54 -12.08 -11.30
CA ASP A 132 -4.10 -12.45 -12.58
C ASP A 132 -4.76 -11.29 -13.32
N ARG A 133 -4.81 -10.12 -12.71
CA ARG A 133 -5.33 -8.93 -13.37
C ARG A 133 -4.29 -7.84 -13.57
N LEU A 134 -3.05 -8.08 -13.15
CA LEU A 134 -2.01 -7.06 -13.27
C LEU A 134 -1.82 -6.60 -14.70
N GLU A 135 -1.74 -7.54 -15.62
CA GLU A 135 -1.49 -7.18 -17.00
C GLU A 135 -2.67 -6.42 -17.60
N SER A 136 -3.88 -6.90 -17.39
CA SER A 136 -5.06 -6.25 -17.98
C SER A 136 -5.33 -4.88 -17.35
N ALA A 137 -4.88 -4.67 -16.12
CA ALA A 137 -5.08 -3.40 -15.44
C ALA A 137 -3.95 -2.39 -15.69
N GLY A 138 -2.95 -2.78 -16.50
CA GLY A 138 -1.86 -1.86 -16.82
C GLY A 138 -0.65 -1.95 -15.92
N TYR A 139 -0.58 -2.98 -15.09
CA TYR A 139 0.52 -3.15 -14.14
C TYR A 139 1.35 -4.40 -14.43
N GLY A 140 1.41 -4.81 -15.70
CA GLY A 140 2.08 -6.06 -16.08
C GLY A 140 3.54 -6.11 -15.67
N GLU A 141 4.22 -4.96 -15.58
CA GLU A 141 5.61 -4.95 -15.17
C GLU A 141 5.82 -5.47 -13.76
N TYR A 142 4.78 -5.49 -12.94
CA TYR A 142 4.90 -5.98 -11.57
C TYR A 142 4.70 -7.48 -11.43
N LEU A 143 4.38 -8.16 -12.54
CA LEU A 143 4.30 -9.62 -12.51
C LEU A 143 5.62 -10.24 -12.07
N SER A 144 6.74 -9.58 -12.34
CA SER A 144 8.03 -10.14 -11.97
C SER A 144 8.19 -10.26 -10.45
N LEU A 145 7.43 -9.51 -9.66
CA LEU A 145 7.49 -9.64 -8.20
C LEU A 145 7.00 -11.01 -7.75
N PHE A 146 6.15 -11.65 -8.56
CA PHE A 146 5.54 -12.93 -8.19
C PHE A 146 6.14 -14.10 -8.97
N THR A 147 6.35 -13.91 -10.26
CA THR A 147 6.86 -15.02 -11.07
C THR A 147 8.30 -15.38 -10.69
N ALA A 148 9.11 -14.38 -10.36
CA ALA A 148 10.47 -14.66 -9.94
C ALA A 148 10.48 -15.48 -8.66
N THR A 149 9.61 -15.19 -7.74
CA THR A 149 9.50 -15.94 -6.52
C THR A 149 9.03 -17.34 -6.79
N GLU A 150 8.04 -17.48 -7.64
CA GLU A 150 7.53 -18.77 -7.96
C GLU A 150 8.58 -19.60 -8.66
N GLY A 151 9.31 -19.01 -9.58
CA GLY A 151 10.34 -19.73 -10.26
C GLY A 151 11.39 -20.22 -9.32
N THR A 152 11.77 -19.43 -8.38
CA THR A 152 12.73 -19.86 -7.41
C THR A 152 12.21 -20.99 -6.58
N THR A 153 10.97 -20.88 -6.18
CA THR A 153 10.39 -21.90 -5.37
C THR A 153 10.30 -23.20 -6.09
N GLU A 154 9.89 -23.14 -7.31
CA GLU A 154 9.73 -24.33 -8.02
C GLU A 154 10.97 -24.96 -8.28
N GLN A 155 11.96 -24.20 -8.46
CA GLN A 155 13.09 -24.76 -8.70
C GLN A 155 13.63 -25.18 -7.55
N GLU A 156 13.28 -24.70 -6.58
CA GLU A 156 13.69 -25.03 -5.51
C GLU A 156 12.89 -25.75 -5.05
N ALA A 157 12.05 -25.66 -5.51
CA ALA A 157 11.26 -26.39 -5.19
C ALA A 157 11.24 -26.92 -6.14
N GLY A 158 11.37 -26.43 -6.63
CA GLY A 158 11.41 -26.69 -7.39
C GLY A 158 12.18 -26.35 -7.14
N ARG A 159 12.16 -26.10 -6.81
CA ARG A 159 12.58 -25.80 -6.73
C ARG A 159 12.49 -26.23 -6.34
#